data_f25a5a48011bc5410beedfd4759de6c0
#
_entry.id   f25a5a48011bc5410beedfd4759de6c0
#
_cell.length_a   1.000
_cell.length_b   1.000
_cell.length_c   1.000
_cell.angle_alpha   90.00
_cell.angle_beta   90.00
_cell.angle_gamma   90.00
#
_symmetry.space_group_name_H-M   'P 1'
#
loop_
_entity.id
_entity.type
_entity.pdbx_description
1 polymer ?
#
loop_
_entity_poly.entity_id
_entity_poly.type
_entity_poly.pdbx_seq_one_letter_code
_entity_poly.pdbx_strand_id
1 'polypeptide(L)'
;MKKILLAVAAASLISFFSWADDALLKTGHPDEYTVKKGDTLWDISGTFLNSPWLWPEIWHVNPQIENPHLIFPGDLIKLIYLDGQPRITVERTLKMVPGAGGTTKLSPSIRVQQTEDAISAIPLDKIEVFLSRSRIVEPGVLEASPYILAGQQQHVIVGAGDRAYARGKFDSQYSNYSIYRKGQVFKDPVTKELLGVYAQGIGTVSVAKIDDDIATLDIVRTYEEVRSGDNLLPSEDRSVDSIFFPSAPDVDIEAQIVAVEGGVSQVGKFNVVMINRGEREGLQVGNVLAIYKTGEIVADRVRGGKVALPDERSGLLMVFRTFEKMSFALVLEADRALAINDKARNP
;
A
#
# COMPACT_ATOMS: atom_id res chain seq x y z
N MET A 1 -8.02 54.54 -32.90
CA MET A 1 -7.92 53.11 -33.20
C MET A 1 -7.03 52.33 -32.24
N LYS A 2 -6.01 52.90 -31.55
CA LYS A 2 -5.14 52.17 -30.57
C LYS A 2 -5.81 51.82 -29.23
N LYS A 3 -6.90 52.48 -28.82
CA LYS A 3 -7.59 52.22 -27.53
C LYS A 3 -8.61 51.09 -27.60
N ILE A 4 -9.12 50.72 -28.77
CA ILE A 4 -10.06 49.60 -28.97
C ILE A 4 -9.35 48.25 -29.00
N LEU A 5 -8.10 48.18 -29.43
CA LEU A 5 -7.28 46.97 -29.46
C LEU A 5 -6.86 46.50 -28.05
N LEU A 6 -6.73 47.42 -27.09
CA LEU A 6 -6.39 47.08 -25.70
C LEU A 6 -7.56 46.50 -24.89
N ALA A 7 -8.81 46.85 -25.25
CA ALA A 7 -10.00 46.33 -24.61
C ALA A 7 -10.35 44.88 -25.04
N VAL A 8 -10.01 44.49 -26.27
CA VAL A 8 -10.24 43.13 -26.79
C VAL A 8 -9.19 42.14 -26.24
N ALA A 9 -7.93 42.59 -25.97
CA ALA A 9 -6.89 41.76 -25.36
C ALA A 9 -7.13 41.49 -23.88
N ALA A 10 -7.83 42.36 -23.14
CA ALA A 10 -8.19 42.15 -21.73
C ALA A 10 -9.39 41.21 -21.54
N ALA A 11 -10.30 41.11 -22.53
CA ALA A 11 -11.48 40.24 -22.46
C ALA A 11 -11.17 38.76 -22.79
N SER A 12 -10.04 38.48 -23.46
CA SER A 12 -9.63 37.10 -23.81
C SER A 12 -8.84 36.38 -22.72
N LEU A 13 -8.52 37.02 -21.60
CA LEU A 13 -7.77 36.42 -20.49
C LEU A 13 -8.64 35.85 -19.35
N ILE A 14 -9.97 36.02 -19.43
CA ILE A 14 -10.88 35.58 -18.34
C ILE A 14 -11.51 34.19 -18.62
N SER A 15 -11.30 33.59 -19.78
CA SER A 15 -12.02 32.36 -20.20
C SER A 15 -11.24 31.04 -20.00
N PHE A 16 -10.10 31.03 -19.33
CA PHE A 16 -9.27 29.81 -19.20
C PHE A 16 -9.35 29.08 -17.87
N PHE A 17 -10.21 29.52 -16.94
CA PHE A 17 -10.26 28.89 -15.61
C PHE A 17 -11.42 27.90 -15.38
N SER A 18 -12.25 27.61 -16.38
CA SER A 18 -13.47 26.81 -16.17
C SER A 18 -13.40 25.35 -16.68
N TRP A 19 -12.27 24.87 -17.18
CA TRP A 19 -12.19 23.52 -17.79
C TRP A 19 -11.40 22.49 -16.96
N ALA A 20 -10.85 22.86 -15.82
CA ALA A 20 -10.09 21.92 -14.98
C ALA A 20 -10.99 21.12 -14.02
N ASP A 21 -12.16 21.63 -13.65
CA ASP A 21 -13.02 21.00 -12.66
C ASP A 21 -13.81 19.80 -13.19
N ASP A 22 -14.25 19.82 -14.47
CA ASP A 22 -14.98 18.71 -15.08
C ASP A 22 -14.11 17.46 -15.31
N ALA A 23 -12.78 17.61 -15.33
CA ALA A 23 -11.85 16.48 -15.52
C ALA A 23 -11.65 15.64 -14.25
N LEU A 24 -11.88 16.22 -13.06
CA LEU A 24 -11.67 15.55 -11.78
C LEU A 24 -12.83 14.63 -11.41
N LEU A 25 -14.05 15.10 -11.60
CA LEU A 25 -15.27 14.37 -11.23
C LEU A 25 -15.69 13.38 -12.31
N LYS A 26 -16.20 12.23 -11.87
CA LYS A 26 -16.74 11.20 -12.75
C LYS A 26 -18.08 11.63 -13.32
N THR A 27 -18.28 11.44 -14.61
CA THR A 27 -19.58 11.72 -15.25
C THR A 27 -20.67 10.86 -14.61
N GLY A 28 -21.73 11.51 -14.08
CA GLY A 28 -22.84 10.81 -13.43
C GLY A 28 -22.54 10.34 -11.99
N HIS A 29 -21.56 10.95 -11.33
CA HIS A 29 -21.32 10.72 -9.90
C HIS A 29 -22.59 11.02 -9.07
N PRO A 30 -22.79 10.33 -7.93
CA PRO A 30 -23.87 10.68 -7.01
C PRO A 30 -23.54 11.98 -6.26
N ASP A 31 -24.57 12.69 -5.78
CA ASP A 31 -24.41 13.85 -4.91
C ASP A 31 -24.06 13.44 -3.48
N GLU A 32 -24.50 12.24 -3.08
CA GLU A 32 -24.28 11.67 -1.75
C GLU A 32 -24.07 10.16 -1.80
N TYR A 33 -23.31 9.66 -0.83
CA TYR A 33 -23.02 8.22 -0.68
C TYR A 33 -23.04 7.82 0.79
N THR A 34 -23.80 6.77 1.13
CA THR A 34 -23.79 6.20 2.49
C THR A 34 -22.73 5.10 2.58
N VAL A 35 -21.79 5.28 3.49
CA VAL A 35 -20.69 4.33 3.73
C VAL A 35 -21.23 2.98 4.17
N LYS A 36 -20.76 1.92 3.52
CA LYS A 36 -21.13 0.53 3.82
C LYS A 36 -19.98 -0.18 4.55
N LYS A 37 -20.30 -1.22 5.27
CA LYS A 37 -19.29 -2.09 5.89
C LYS A 37 -18.46 -2.78 4.81
N GLY A 38 -17.14 -2.64 4.91
CA GLY A 38 -16.18 -3.18 3.96
C GLY A 38 -15.78 -2.23 2.84
N ASP A 39 -16.37 -1.01 2.77
CA ASP A 39 -15.89 0.04 1.88
C ASP A 39 -14.50 0.51 2.31
N THR A 40 -13.74 1.01 1.34
CA THR A 40 -12.49 1.75 1.57
C THR A 40 -12.64 3.18 1.04
N LEU A 41 -11.80 4.10 1.50
CA LEU A 41 -11.77 5.46 0.94
C LEU A 41 -11.48 5.46 -0.56
N TRP A 42 -10.67 4.51 -1.02
CA TRP A 42 -10.40 4.31 -2.44
C TRP A 42 -11.67 3.98 -3.23
N ASP A 43 -12.46 3.00 -2.75
CA ASP A 43 -13.69 2.57 -3.45
C ASP A 43 -14.74 3.70 -3.46
N ILE A 44 -14.90 4.40 -2.33
CA ILE A 44 -15.81 5.55 -2.23
C ILE A 44 -15.37 6.66 -3.19
N SER A 45 -14.09 6.99 -3.20
CA SER A 45 -13.54 8.02 -4.10
C SER A 45 -13.76 7.69 -5.56
N GLY A 46 -13.65 6.40 -5.93
CA GLY A 46 -13.95 5.91 -7.27
C GLY A 46 -15.40 6.05 -7.70
N THR A 47 -16.33 6.39 -6.79
CA THR A 47 -17.71 6.75 -7.15
C THR A 47 -17.86 8.21 -7.55
N PHE A 48 -17.01 9.09 -7.06
CA PHE A 48 -17.04 10.53 -7.29
C PHE A 48 -16.00 11.00 -8.32
N LEU A 49 -14.82 10.38 -8.33
CA LEU A 49 -13.65 10.81 -9.08
C LEU A 49 -13.34 9.90 -10.26
N ASN A 50 -12.81 10.49 -11.33
CA ASN A 50 -12.18 9.74 -12.43
C ASN A 50 -10.88 9.08 -11.99
N SER A 51 -10.16 9.71 -11.06
CA SER A 51 -8.92 9.24 -10.47
C SER A 51 -9.08 9.11 -8.96
N PRO A 52 -9.41 7.92 -8.42
CA PRO A 52 -9.70 7.72 -6.99
C PRO A 52 -8.59 8.18 -6.05
N TRP A 53 -7.33 8.10 -6.48
CA TRP A 53 -6.16 8.47 -5.69
C TRP A 53 -6.05 9.98 -5.40
N LEU A 54 -6.82 10.81 -6.10
CA LEU A 54 -6.88 12.27 -5.87
C LEU A 54 -7.81 12.66 -4.70
N TRP A 55 -8.37 11.69 -3.96
CA TRP A 55 -9.26 11.99 -2.85
C TRP A 55 -8.65 12.93 -1.79
N PRO A 56 -7.33 12.91 -1.49
CA PRO A 56 -6.80 13.84 -0.51
C PRO A 56 -6.91 15.31 -0.94
N GLU A 57 -6.89 15.59 -2.24
CA GLU A 57 -6.97 16.95 -2.78
C GLU A 57 -8.37 17.57 -2.66
N ILE A 58 -9.43 16.75 -2.75
CA ILE A 58 -10.81 17.23 -2.68
C ILE A 58 -11.44 17.01 -1.30
N TRP A 59 -10.72 16.37 -0.40
CA TRP A 59 -11.21 16.13 0.95
C TRP A 59 -11.25 17.43 1.75
N HIS A 60 -12.48 17.87 2.06
CA HIS A 60 -12.65 19.02 2.95
C HIS A 60 -12.53 18.55 4.39
N VAL A 61 -11.44 18.95 5.06
CA VAL A 61 -11.27 18.71 6.49
C VAL A 61 -12.39 19.47 7.22
N ASN A 62 -13.41 18.73 7.64
CA ASN A 62 -14.40 19.29 8.53
C ASN A 62 -13.68 19.58 9.86
N PRO A 63 -13.68 20.81 10.41
CA PRO A 63 -12.98 21.17 11.66
C PRO A 63 -13.38 20.27 12.86
N GLN A 64 -14.50 19.56 12.75
CA GLN A 64 -14.99 18.60 13.75
C GLN A 64 -14.40 17.20 13.59
N ILE A 65 -13.69 16.94 12.49
CA ILE A 65 -13.04 15.66 12.19
C ILE A 65 -11.55 15.95 12.04
N GLU A 66 -10.82 15.89 13.16
CA GLU A 66 -9.37 16.11 13.18
C GLU A 66 -8.59 15.09 12.34
N ASN A 67 -9.22 13.95 12.02
CA ASN A 67 -8.60 12.88 11.27
C ASN A 67 -9.55 12.38 10.16
N PRO A 68 -9.22 12.58 8.87
CA PRO A 68 -10.04 12.14 7.73
C PRO A 68 -10.23 10.60 7.66
N HIS A 69 -9.44 9.85 8.43
CA HIS A 69 -9.55 8.39 8.51
C HIS A 69 -10.68 7.91 9.45
N LEU A 70 -11.32 8.78 10.20
CA LEU A 70 -12.43 8.42 11.09
C LEU A 70 -13.77 8.48 10.35
N ILE A 71 -13.91 7.68 9.30
CA ILE A 71 -15.17 7.44 8.61
C ILE A 71 -15.67 6.07 8.99
N PHE A 72 -16.96 5.96 9.29
CA PHE A 72 -17.57 4.73 9.78
C PHE A 72 -18.71 4.29 8.87
N PRO A 73 -19.02 3.00 8.82
CA PRO A 73 -20.22 2.53 8.17
C PRO A 73 -21.45 3.27 8.69
N GLY A 74 -22.28 3.78 7.76
CA GLY A 74 -23.45 4.61 8.06
C GLY A 74 -23.22 6.11 8.01
N ASP A 75 -21.98 6.59 7.93
CA ASP A 75 -21.68 8.00 7.65
C ASP A 75 -22.17 8.38 6.24
N LEU A 76 -22.65 9.61 6.08
CA LEU A 76 -23.09 10.14 4.78
C LEU A 76 -22.00 11.03 4.20
N ILE A 77 -21.49 10.64 3.05
CA ILE A 77 -20.50 11.40 2.28
C ILE A 77 -21.25 12.24 1.24
N LYS A 78 -20.95 13.53 1.19
CA LYS A 78 -21.57 14.48 0.27
C LYS A 78 -20.53 15.23 -0.53
N LEU A 79 -20.83 15.45 -1.81
CA LEU A 79 -20.11 16.38 -2.65
C LEU A 79 -20.70 17.78 -2.45
N ILE A 80 -19.87 18.74 -2.09
CA ILE A 80 -20.23 20.14 -1.93
C ILE A 80 -19.30 21.01 -2.78
N TYR A 81 -19.71 22.23 -3.09
CA TYR A 81 -18.87 23.18 -3.81
C TYR A 81 -18.53 24.35 -2.88
N LEU A 82 -17.22 24.53 -2.61
CA LEU A 82 -16.69 25.65 -1.85
C LEU A 82 -15.83 26.51 -2.77
N ASP A 83 -16.17 27.78 -2.90
CA ASP A 83 -15.49 28.72 -3.80
C ASP A 83 -15.40 28.23 -5.26
N GLY A 84 -16.43 27.48 -5.72
CA GLY A 84 -16.49 26.87 -7.05
C GLY A 84 -15.68 25.57 -7.19
N GLN A 85 -15.00 25.13 -6.16
CA GLN A 85 -14.21 23.89 -6.18
C GLN A 85 -15.00 22.72 -5.56
N PRO A 86 -14.99 21.52 -6.18
CA PRO A 86 -15.65 20.35 -5.61
C PRO A 86 -14.90 19.90 -4.35
N ARG A 87 -15.65 19.60 -3.29
CA ARG A 87 -15.14 19.11 -2.01
C ARG A 87 -16.00 17.97 -1.51
N ILE A 88 -15.38 16.96 -0.94
CA ILE A 88 -16.06 15.87 -0.26
C ILE A 88 -16.11 16.17 1.23
N THR A 89 -17.29 16.06 1.83
CA THR A 89 -17.49 16.22 3.28
C THR A 89 -18.24 15.04 3.86
N VAL A 90 -18.08 14.81 5.17
CA VAL A 90 -18.78 13.75 5.91
C VAL A 90 -19.84 14.39 6.81
N GLU A 91 -21.07 13.97 6.66
CA GLU A 91 -22.16 14.33 7.56
C GLU A 91 -22.47 13.13 8.47
N ARG A 92 -22.24 13.31 9.79
CA ARG A 92 -22.64 12.33 10.79
C ARG A 92 -24.04 12.64 11.29
N THR A 93 -24.96 11.74 11.01
CA THR A 93 -26.26 11.77 11.65
C THR A 93 -26.10 11.23 13.08
N LEU A 94 -25.86 12.11 14.04
CA LEU A 94 -26.05 11.77 15.44
C LEU A 94 -27.51 11.37 15.58
N LYS A 95 -27.79 10.08 15.69
CA LYS A 95 -29.14 9.62 16.07
C LYS A 95 -29.41 10.10 17.49
N MET A 96 -29.86 11.35 17.63
CA MET A 96 -30.53 11.77 18.85
C MET A 96 -31.80 10.93 18.95
N VAL A 97 -31.81 9.96 19.83
CA VAL A 97 -33.05 9.31 20.26
C VAL A 97 -33.88 10.43 20.89
N PRO A 98 -35.04 10.79 20.36
CA PRO A 98 -35.88 11.79 21.00
C PRO A 98 -36.20 11.26 22.40
N GLY A 99 -35.70 11.95 23.43
CA GLY A 99 -36.05 11.64 24.79
C GLY A 99 -37.54 11.89 24.98
N ALA A 100 -38.35 10.86 25.14
CA ALA A 100 -39.68 10.99 25.68
C ALA A 100 -39.55 11.68 27.05
N GLY A 101 -40.17 12.86 27.20
CA GLY A 101 -40.17 13.62 28.43
C GLY A 101 -40.78 12.81 29.58
N GLY A 102 -39.95 12.22 30.39
CA GLY A 102 -40.27 11.52 31.59
C GLY A 102 -39.02 11.32 32.41
N THR A 103 -39.06 11.65 33.71
CA THR A 103 -37.98 11.39 34.66
C THR A 103 -37.69 9.92 34.75
N THR A 104 -36.74 9.42 33.96
CA THR A 104 -36.33 8.03 33.99
C THR A 104 -35.14 7.90 34.92
N LYS A 105 -35.29 7.11 35.98
CA LYS A 105 -34.21 6.73 36.89
C LYS A 105 -33.19 5.93 36.07
N LEU A 106 -32.04 6.53 35.77
CA LEU A 106 -30.95 5.89 35.05
C LEU A 106 -30.34 4.80 35.91
N SER A 107 -30.65 3.54 35.60
CA SER A 107 -29.85 2.42 36.09
C SER A 107 -28.57 2.36 35.22
N PRO A 108 -27.38 2.19 35.81
CA PRO A 108 -26.17 2.02 35.03
C PRO A 108 -26.25 0.68 34.32
N SER A 109 -26.60 0.72 33.03
CA SER A 109 -26.47 -0.42 32.13
C SER A 109 -25.20 -0.18 31.29
N ILE A 110 -24.30 -1.14 31.34
CA ILE A 110 -23.15 -1.16 30.40
C ILE A 110 -23.72 -1.35 29.01
N ARG A 111 -23.77 -0.28 28.23
CA ARG A 111 -24.11 -0.36 26.82
C ARG A 111 -22.82 -0.70 26.09
N VAL A 112 -22.60 -1.97 25.81
CA VAL A 112 -21.55 -2.40 24.86
C VAL A 112 -22.08 -2.02 23.47
N GLN A 113 -21.76 -0.80 23.04
CA GLN A 113 -21.79 -0.50 21.62
C GLN A 113 -20.53 -1.15 21.05
N GLN A 114 -20.69 -2.10 20.13
CA GLN A 114 -19.61 -2.49 19.26
C GLN A 114 -19.25 -1.22 18.48
N THR A 115 -18.11 -0.64 18.81
CA THR A 115 -17.53 0.43 18.01
C THR A 115 -17.13 -0.23 16.70
N GLU A 116 -17.88 0.03 15.63
CA GLU A 116 -17.47 -0.40 14.30
C GLU A 116 -16.14 0.29 14.01
N ASP A 117 -15.18 -0.44 13.48
CA ASP A 117 -13.89 0.11 13.11
C ASP A 117 -14.07 1.10 11.94
N ALA A 118 -13.28 2.17 11.96
CA ALA A 118 -13.23 3.13 10.85
C ALA A 118 -12.81 2.40 9.57
N ILE A 119 -13.33 2.86 8.43
CA ILE A 119 -12.92 2.31 7.14
C ILE A 119 -11.46 2.69 6.84
N SER A 120 -10.73 1.79 6.21
CA SER A 120 -9.35 2.02 5.79
C SER A 120 -9.27 2.77 4.46
N ALA A 121 -8.13 3.42 4.20
CA ALA A 121 -7.88 4.06 2.91
C ALA A 121 -7.82 3.05 1.75
N ILE A 122 -7.23 1.88 2.03
CA ILE A 122 -7.09 0.75 1.11
C ILE A 122 -7.35 -0.56 1.88
N PRO A 123 -7.56 -1.70 1.19
CA PRO A 123 -7.77 -2.99 1.86
C PRO A 123 -6.51 -3.44 2.62
N LEU A 124 -6.42 -3.12 3.91
CA LEU A 124 -5.25 -3.44 4.75
C LEU A 124 -5.05 -4.95 4.94
N ASP A 125 -6.12 -5.74 4.92
CA ASP A 125 -6.09 -7.20 5.05
C ASP A 125 -5.22 -7.86 3.96
N LYS A 126 -5.09 -7.22 2.79
CA LYS A 126 -4.28 -7.72 1.67
C LYS A 126 -2.78 -7.48 1.86
N ILE A 127 -2.40 -6.46 2.60
CA ILE A 127 -1.00 -6.04 2.73
C ILE A 127 -0.41 -6.27 4.12
N GLU A 128 -1.21 -6.58 5.14
CA GLU A 128 -0.78 -6.75 6.53
C GLU A 128 0.41 -7.71 6.67
N VAL A 129 0.36 -8.83 5.97
CA VAL A 129 1.44 -9.83 5.97
C VAL A 129 2.77 -9.24 5.48
N PHE A 130 2.72 -8.37 4.47
CA PHE A 130 3.91 -7.74 3.86
C PHE A 130 4.41 -6.55 4.66
N LEU A 131 3.52 -5.84 5.33
CA LEU A 131 3.90 -4.76 6.21
C LEU A 131 4.71 -5.27 7.40
N SER A 132 4.32 -6.41 7.96
CA SER A 132 4.85 -6.91 9.23
C SER A 132 5.85 -8.07 9.11
N ARG A 133 5.77 -8.92 8.07
CA ARG A 133 6.45 -10.21 8.08
C ARG A 133 7.61 -10.33 7.10
N SER A 134 7.46 -9.81 5.87
CA SER A 134 8.44 -10.02 4.81
C SER A 134 9.18 -8.73 4.47
N ARG A 135 10.41 -8.84 3.99
CA ARG A 135 11.21 -7.68 3.56
C ARG A 135 12.14 -8.03 2.42
N ILE A 136 12.60 -7.02 1.72
CA ILE A 136 13.73 -7.14 0.81
C ILE A 136 14.98 -6.72 1.57
N VAL A 137 16.02 -7.52 1.46
CA VAL A 137 17.32 -7.23 2.06
C VAL A 137 18.39 -7.19 0.97
N GLU A 138 19.46 -6.46 1.24
CA GLU A 138 20.62 -6.46 0.35
C GLU A 138 21.26 -7.83 0.26
N PRO A 139 21.88 -8.16 -0.87
CA PRO A 139 22.63 -9.38 -1.05
C PRO A 139 23.75 -9.49 -0.01
N GLY A 140 23.90 -10.67 0.59
CA GLY A 140 24.90 -10.93 1.62
C GLY A 140 24.44 -10.68 3.06
N VAL A 141 23.35 -9.92 3.26
CA VAL A 141 22.84 -9.62 4.62
C VAL A 141 22.40 -10.88 5.34
N LEU A 142 21.64 -11.77 4.68
CA LEU A 142 21.19 -13.02 5.29
C LEU A 142 22.37 -13.98 5.52
N GLU A 143 23.29 -14.05 4.58
CA GLU A 143 24.48 -14.92 4.70
C GLU A 143 25.40 -14.50 5.85
N ALA A 144 25.44 -13.21 6.18
CA ALA A 144 26.24 -12.66 7.28
C ALA A 144 25.50 -12.68 8.63
N SER A 145 24.20 -12.93 8.63
CA SER A 145 23.38 -12.90 9.84
C SER A 145 23.47 -14.19 10.65
N PRO A 146 23.15 -14.17 11.96
CA PRO A 146 22.96 -15.39 12.74
C PRO A 146 21.87 -16.27 12.13
N TYR A 147 21.93 -17.56 12.39
CA TYR A 147 20.95 -18.51 11.86
C TYR A 147 20.56 -19.56 12.90
N ILE A 148 19.37 -20.13 12.76
CA ILE A 148 18.88 -21.23 13.59
C ILE A 148 19.72 -22.46 13.33
N LEU A 149 20.33 -23.00 14.39
CA LEU A 149 21.16 -24.19 14.34
C LEU A 149 20.35 -25.46 14.55
N ALA A 150 19.56 -25.50 15.63
CA ALA A 150 18.70 -26.63 15.99
C ALA A 150 17.64 -26.23 17.01
N GLY A 151 16.56 -26.99 17.09
CA GLY A 151 15.62 -26.94 18.21
C GLY A 151 16.17 -27.63 19.47
N GLN A 152 15.58 -27.34 20.61
CA GLN A 152 15.89 -28.07 21.84
C GLN A 152 15.57 -29.56 21.66
N GLN A 153 16.37 -30.44 22.28
CA GLN A 153 16.28 -31.90 22.15
C GLN A 153 16.40 -32.39 20.68
N GLN A 154 17.14 -31.69 19.84
CA GLN A 154 17.35 -32.00 18.42
C GLN A 154 16.06 -32.01 17.56
N HIS A 155 15.03 -31.29 17.99
CA HIS A 155 13.86 -31.13 17.17
C HIS A 155 14.23 -30.42 15.87
N VAL A 156 13.82 -31.00 14.74
CA VAL A 156 14.08 -30.45 13.40
C VAL A 156 13.16 -29.31 13.07
N ILE A 157 11.96 -29.33 13.66
CA ILE A 157 10.90 -28.35 13.50
C ILE A 157 10.58 -27.77 14.87
N VAL A 158 10.49 -26.46 14.95
CA VAL A 158 10.26 -25.72 16.20
C VAL A 158 9.11 -24.74 15.99
N GLY A 159 8.26 -24.61 17.00
CA GLY A 159 7.09 -23.75 16.99
C GLY A 159 7.10 -22.71 18.11
N ALA A 160 6.03 -21.90 18.18
CA ALA A 160 5.88 -20.91 19.24
C ALA A 160 5.83 -21.59 20.63
N GLY A 161 6.58 -21.04 21.60
CA GLY A 161 6.74 -21.57 22.94
C GLY A 161 7.91 -22.56 23.07
N ASP A 162 8.50 -23.00 21.98
CA ASP A 162 9.70 -23.87 22.00
C ASP A 162 10.97 -23.04 22.17
N ARG A 163 12.04 -23.76 22.49
CA ARG A 163 13.39 -23.19 22.58
C ARG A 163 14.24 -23.69 21.42
N ALA A 164 15.06 -22.79 20.86
CA ALA A 164 16.01 -23.09 19.79
C ALA A 164 17.40 -22.57 20.11
N TYR A 165 18.40 -23.12 19.43
CA TYR A 165 19.76 -22.63 19.44
C TYR A 165 20.07 -21.98 18.09
N ALA A 166 20.77 -20.86 18.13
CA ALA A 166 21.24 -20.19 16.94
C ALA A 166 22.74 -19.93 17.03
N ARG A 167 23.36 -19.76 15.87
CA ARG A 167 24.81 -19.51 15.76
C ARG A 167 25.05 -18.24 14.95
N GLY A 168 25.99 -17.42 15.42
CA GLY A 168 26.44 -16.23 14.74
C GLY A 168 26.72 -15.08 15.70
N LYS A 169 26.92 -13.88 15.16
CA LYS A 169 27.15 -12.67 15.96
C LYS A 169 25.84 -12.00 16.31
N PHE A 170 25.54 -11.94 17.58
CA PHE A 170 24.38 -11.21 18.10
C PHE A 170 24.80 -9.84 18.61
N ASP A 171 24.02 -8.82 18.27
CA ASP A 171 24.21 -7.48 18.83
C ASP A 171 23.47 -7.40 20.17
N SER A 172 24.20 -7.07 21.23
CA SER A 172 23.66 -6.98 22.60
C SER A 172 22.65 -5.85 22.78
N GLN A 173 22.51 -4.94 21.82
CA GLN A 173 21.49 -3.88 21.83
C GLN A 173 20.10 -4.43 21.56
N TYR A 174 19.99 -5.58 20.90
CA TYR A 174 18.71 -6.17 20.53
C TYR A 174 18.43 -7.43 21.35
N SER A 175 17.29 -7.42 22.05
CA SER A 175 16.77 -8.59 22.76
C SER A 175 15.83 -9.44 21.89
N ASN A 176 15.27 -8.87 20.82
CA ASN A 176 14.31 -9.52 19.94
C ASN A 176 14.84 -9.59 18.50
N TYR A 177 14.64 -10.73 17.89
CA TYR A 177 15.01 -10.99 16.50
C TYR A 177 13.81 -11.55 15.74
N SER A 178 13.72 -11.18 14.46
CA SER A 178 12.78 -11.79 13.52
C SER A 178 13.48 -12.89 12.74
N ILE A 179 12.77 -14.00 12.55
CA ILE A 179 13.25 -15.17 11.81
C ILE A 179 12.86 -15.01 10.34
N TYR A 180 13.83 -15.17 9.46
CA TYR A 180 13.62 -15.06 8.00
C TYR A 180 14.16 -16.28 7.28
N ARG A 181 13.40 -16.72 6.28
CA ARG A 181 13.84 -17.70 5.29
C ARG A 181 14.24 -16.99 4.03
N LYS A 182 15.42 -17.33 3.51
CA LYS A 182 15.90 -16.80 2.25
C LYS A 182 15.00 -17.29 1.12
N GLY A 183 14.39 -16.33 0.42
CA GLY A 183 13.55 -16.56 -0.76
C GLY A 183 14.24 -16.21 -2.07
N GLN A 184 13.46 -15.73 -3.01
CA GLN A 184 13.92 -15.39 -4.36
C GLN A 184 14.90 -14.22 -4.36
N VAL A 185 15.88 -14.30 -5.25
CA VAL A 185 16.81 -13.20 -5.56
C VAL A 185 16.26 -12.41 -6.76
N PHE A 186 16.09 -11.12 -6.58
CA PHE A 186 15.57 -10.24 -7.63
C PHE A 186 16.68 -9.57 -8.42
N LYS A 187 16.50 -9.53 -9.73
CA LYS A 187 17.37 -8.83 -10.66
C LYS A 187 16.54 -7.94 -11.57
N ASP A 188 17.08 -6.77 -11.89
CA ASP A 188 16.45 -5.87 -12.85
C ASP A 188 16.35 -6.57 -14.22
N PRO A 189 15.17 -6.59 -14.84
CA PRO A 189 14.99 -7.31 -16.12
C PRO A 189 15.79 -6.71 -17.27
N VAL A 190 16.14 -5.41 -17.20
CA VAL A 190 16.88 -4.69 -18.26
C VAL A 190 18.37 -4.64 -17.93
N THR A 191 18.74 -4.05 -16.80
CA THR A 191 20.15 -3.81 -16.42
C THR A 191 20.85 -5.03 -15.86
N LYS A 192 20.09 -6.05 -15.43
CA LYS A 192 20.56 -7.25 -14.71
C LYS A 192 21.17 -6.94 -13.35
N GLU A 193 21.05 -5.71 -12.87
CA GLU A 193 21.45 -5.31 -11.52
C GLU A 193 20.76 -6.20 -10.47
N LEU A 194 21.51 -6.55 -9.43
CA LEU A 194 20.97 -7.28 -8.28
C LEU A 194 20.21 -6.28 -7.39
N LEU A 195 18.89 -6.44 -7.34
CA LEU A 195 17.99 -5.52 -6.63
C LEU A 195 17.87 -5.85 -5.15
N GLY A 196 17.85 -7.16 -4.81
CA GLY A 196 17.72 -7.61 -3.44
C GLY A 196 17.33 -9.07 -3.32
N VAL A 197 17.20 -9.52 -2.08
CA VAL A 197 16.80 -10.88 -1.73
C VAL A 197 15.51 -10.81 -0.92
N TYR A 198 14.53 -11.59 -1.30
CA TYR A 198 13.29 -11.73 -0.53
C TYR A 198 13.58 -12.49 0.76
N ALA A 199 13.33 -11.86 1.90
CA ALA A 199 13.41 -12.44 3.22
C ALA A 199 11.98 -12.70 3.71
N GLN A 200 11.56 -13.96 3.63
CA GLN A 200 10.24 -14.40 4.07
C GLN A 200 10.20 -14.47 5.59
N GLY A 201 9.29 -13.75 6.22
CA GLY A 201 9.15 -13.76 7.68
C GLY A 201 8.52 -15.05 8.18
N ILE A 202 9.25 -15.78 9.03
CA ILE A 202 8.85 -17.06 9.60
C ILE A 202 8.32 -16.90 11.01
N GLY A 203 8.88 -15.98 11.81
CA GLY A 203 8.47 -15.78 13.20
C GLY A 203 9.32 -14.74 13.92
N THR A 204 9.16 -14.68 15.23
CA THR A 204 9.94 -13.82 16.12
C THR A 204 10.46 -14.59 17.31
N VAL A 205 11.65 -14.24 17.78
CA VAL A 205 12.31 -14.84 18.94
C VAL A 205 12.81 -13.78 19.91
N SER A 206 12.91 -14.14 21.18
CA SER A 206 13.65 -13.39 22.18
C SER A 206 14.94 -14.12 22.53
N VAL A 207 16.02 -13.37 22.75
CA VAL A 207 17.31 -13.91 23.16
C VAL A 207 17.28 -14.15 24.66
N ALA A 208 17.35 -15.44 25.08
CA ALA A 208 17.39 -15.80 26.49
C ALA A 208 18.83 -15.75 27.05
N LYS A 209 19.82 -16.21 26.27
CA LYS A 209 21.23 -16.23 26.68
C LYS A 209 22.12 -16.25 25.44
N ILE A 210 23.31 -15.69 25.57
CA ILE A 210 24.37 -15.74 24.56
C ILE A 210 25.60 -16.32 25.23
N ASP A 211 26.17 -17.39 24.67
CA ASP A 211 27.43 -18.03 25.07
C ASP A 211 28.35 -18.06 23.84
N ASP A 212 29.32 -17.16 23.78
CA ASP A 212 30.23 -16.95 22.63
C ASP A 212 29.45 -16.71 21.31
N ASP A 213 29.51 -17.67 20.39
CA ASP A 213 28.82 -17.61 19.07
C ASP A 213 27.47 -18.37 19.04
N ILE A 214 27.05 -18.93 20.18
CA ILE A 214 25.80 -19.66 20.33
C ILE A 214 24.81 -18.87 21.19
N ALA A 215 23.62 -18.64 20.69
CA ALA A 215 22.53 -18.07 21.45
C ALA A 215 21.42 -19.09 21.72
N THR A 216 20.86 -19.02 22.92
CA THR A 216 19.61 -19.70 23.28
C THR A 216 18.47 -18.76 23.06
N LEU A 217 17.50 -19.18 22.30
CA LEU A 217 16.36 -18.38 21.88
C LEU A 217 15.05 -19.00 22.35
N ASP A 218 14.14 -18.16 22.85
CA ASP A 218 12.75 -18.54 23.10
C ASP A 218 11.90 -18.06 21.91
N ILE A 219 11.18 -18.99 21.26
CA ILE A 219 10.33 -18.66 20.10
C ILE A 219 9.03 -18.05 20.59
N VAL A 220 8.83 -16.75 20.29
CA VAL A 220 7.70 -15.98 20.77
C VAL A 220 6.48 -16.19 19.88
N ARG A 221 6.69 -16.16 18.55
CA ARG A 221 5.63 -16.30 17.55
C ARG A 221 6.17 -16.97 16.30
N THR A 222 5.33 -17.79 15.67
CA THR A 222 5.62 -18.37 14.36
C THR A 222 4.44 -18.18 13.43
N TYR A 223 4.75 -17.95 12.15
CA TYR A 223 3.80 -17.92 11.05
C TYR A 223 3.91 -19.17 10.20
N GLU A 224 5.11 -19.74 10.18
CA GLU A 224 5.46 -21.00 9.56
C GLU A 224 6.40 -21.78 10.48
N GLU A 225 6.67 -23.03 10.14
CA GLU A 225 7.62 -23.86 10.85
C GLU A 225 9.03 -23.30 10.78
N VAL A 226 9.66 -23.09 11.93
CA VAL A 226 11.06 -22.67 12.01
C VAL A 226 11.96 -23.87 11.72
N ARG A 227 12.94 -23.69 10.85
CA ARG A 227 13.87 -24.74 10.41
C ARG A 227 15.31 -24.34 10.65
N SER A 228 16.18 -25.34 10.79
CA SER A 228 17.62 -25.11 10.77
C SER A 228 18.02 -24.41 9.48
N GLY A 229 18.86 -23.37 9.59
CA GLY A 229 19.29 -22.51 8.50
C GLY A 229 18.42 -21.27 8.28
N ASP A 230 17.27 -21.12 8.96
CA ASP A 230 16.52 -19.86 8.93
C ASP A 230 17.37 -18.75 9.60
N ASN A 231 17.40 -17.58 8.96
CA ASN A 231 18.26 -16.45 9.36
C ASN A 231 17.59 -15.56 10.39
N LEU A 232 18.38 -14.85 11.18
CA LEU A 232 17.93 -13.96 12.23
C LEU A 232 18.39 -12.53 11.95
N LEU A 233 17.46 -11.59 11.92
CA LEU A 233 17.76 -10.18 11.85
C LEU A 233 17.11 -9.48 13.05
N PRO A 234 17.72 -8.40 13.59
CA PRO A 234 17.10 -7.60 14.64
C PRO A 234 15.66 -7.25 14.27
N SER A 235 14.75 -7.39 15.24
CA SER A 235 13.37 -6.97 15.04
C SER A 235 13.32 -5.46 14.91
N GLU A 236 12.70 -4.98 13.85
CA GLU A 236 12.41 -3.57 13.68
C GLU A 236 11.13 -3.26 14.45
N ASP A 237 11.20 -2.36 15.46
CA ASP A 237 10.02 -1.79 16.09
C ASP A 237 9.40 -0.75 15.12
N ARG A 238 8.84 -1.24 14.02
CA ARG A 238 8.07 -0.37 13.12
C ARG A 238 6.64 -0.34 13.60
N SER A 239 6.18 0.83 13.99
CA SER A 239 4.75 1.11 13.94
C SER A 239 4.33 0.99 12.46
N VAL A 240 3.52 0.00 12.15
CA VAL A 240 2.92 -0.09 10.83
C VAL A 240 1.92 1.04 10.74
N ASP A 241 2.29 2.11 10.05
CA ASP A 241 1.34 3.14 9.70
C ASP A 241 0.30 2.51 8.79
N SER A 242 -0.89 2.28 9.34
CA SER A 242 -2.03 1.75 8.59
C SER A 242 -2.75 2.84 7.79
N ILE A 243 -2.21 4.05 7.79
CA ILE A 243 -2.78 5.22 7.13
C ILE A 243 -1.95 5.52 5.89
N PHE A 244 -2.54 5.34 4.72
CA PHE A 244 -1.92 5.62 3.44
C PHE A 244 -2.57 6.82 2.77
N PHE A 245 -1.77 7.81 2.40
CA PHE A 245 -2.22 8.95 1.59
C PHE A 245 -1.73 8.74 0.16
N PRO A 246 -2.63 8.48 -0.79
CA PRO A 246 -2.24 8.39 -2.18
C PRO A 246 -1.69 9.71 -2.70
N SER A 247 -0.63 9.65 -3.48
CA SER A 247 -0.02 10.79 -4.16
C SER A 247 0.66 10.36 -5.45
N ALA A 248 0.83 11.30 -6.39
CA ALA A 248 1.73 11.07 -7.51
C ALA A 248 3.20 11.14 -7.01
N PRO A 249 4.14 10.39 -7.59
CA PRO A 249 5.56 10.61 -7.35
C PRO A 249 5.98 12.02 -7.76
N ASP A 250 6.89 12.64 -6.98
CA ASP A 250 7.46 13.96 -7.28
C ASP A 250 8.45 13.94 -8.46
N VAL A 251 8.88 12.75 -8.86
CA VAL A 251 9.87 12.52 -9.93
C VAL A 251 9.28 11.57 -10.98
N ASP A 252 9.80 11.63 -12.20
CA ASP A 252 9.39 10.68 -13.24
C ASP A 252 9.90 9.28 -12.91
N ILE A 253 8.97 8.36 -12.74
CA ILE A 253 9.25 6.96 -12.43
C ILE A 253 8.96 6.09 -13.65
N GLU A 254 9.93 5.27 -14.00
CA GLU A 254 9.79 4.20 -14.97
C GLU A 254 10.17 2.87 -14.30
N ALA A 255 9.19 2.14 -13.83
CA ALA A 255 9.33 0.89 -13.12
C ALA A 255 8.78 -0.29 -13.94
N GLN A 256 9.11 -1.51 -13.51
CA GLN A 256 8.54 -2.75 -14.04
C GLN A 256 8.15 -3.68 -12.89
N ILE A 257 7.09 -4.44 -13.08
CA ILE A 257 6.70 -5.52 -12.18
C ILE A 257 7.71 -6.67 -12.34
N VAL A 258 8.48 -6.96 -11.29
CA VAL A 258 9.52 -8.00 -11.33
C VAL A 258 9.08 -9.30 -10.67
N ALA A 259 8.09 -9.23 -9.80
CA ALA A 259 7.50 -10.41 -9.17
C ALA A 259 6.09 -10.14 -8.69
N VAL A 260 5.36 -11.24 -8.50
CA VAL A 260 4.02 -11.25 -7.91
C VAL A 260 4.06 -12.18 -6.71
N GLU A 261 3.34 -11.81 -5.66
CA GLU A 261 3.22 -12.69 -4.53
C GLU A 261 2.60 -14.03 -4.91
N GLY A 262 3.08 -15.10 -4.23
CA GLY A 262 2.60 -16.46 -4.49
C GLY A 262 3.11 -17.07 -5.80
N GLY A 263 3.98 -16.38 -6.56
CA GLY A 263 4.60 -16.92 -7.79
C GLY A 263 3.62 -17.10 -8.96
N VAL A 264 2.45 -16.46 -8.90
CA VAL A 264 1.46 -16.50 -9.98
C VAL A 264 1.91 -15.65 -11.16
N SER A 265 1.59 -16.08 -12.38
CA SER A 265 1.97 -15.37 -13.60
C SER A 265 0.99 -14.28 -14.01
N GLN A 266 -0.23 -14.32 -13.49
CA GLN A 266 -1.28 -13.34 -13.78
C GLN A 266 -1.65 -12.57 -12.51
N VAL A 267 -1.76 -11.27 -12.64
CA VAL A 267 -2.02 -10.33 -11.56
C VAL A 267 -3.38 -9.68 -11.77
N GLY A 268 -4.17 -9.64 -10.72
CA GLY A 268 -5.45 -8.96 -10.70
C GLY A 268 -5.51 -7.90 -9.60
N LYS A 269 -6.69 -7.31 -9.45
CA LYS A 269 -6.98 -6.37 -8.36
C LYS A 269 -6.67 -7.02 -7.01
N PHE A 270 -6.04 -6.26 -6.12
CA PHE A 270 -5.62 -6.63 -4.75
C PHE A 270 -4.51 -7.68 -4.67
N ASN A 271 -3.82 -7.98 -5.75
CA ASN A 271 -2.57 -8.71 -5.65
C ASN A 271 -1.42 -7.78 -5.25
N VAL A 272 -0.49 -8.32 -4.48
CA VAL A 272 0.76 -7.65 -4.14
C VAL A 272 1.80 -7.96 -5.21
N VAL A 273 2.43 -6.91 -5.70
CA VAL A 273 3.49 -6.96 -6.70
C VAL A 273 4.76 -6.29 -6.17
N MET A 274 5.88 -6.71 -6.72
CA MET A 274 7.19 -6.11 -6.46
C MET A 274 7.65 -5.39 -7.71
N ILE A 275 8.08 -4.12 -7.55
CA ILE A 275 8.57 -3.29 -8.64
C ILE A 275 10.05 -2.97 -8.46
N ASN A 276 10.78 -2.81 -9.57
CA ASN A 276 12.23 -2.57 -9.61
C ASN A 276 12.64 -1.10 -9.41
N ARG A 277 11.87 -0.36 -8.62
CA ARG A 277 12.20 0.99 -8.17
C ARG A 277 11.89 1.11 -6.70
N GLY A 278 12.69 1.91 -6.00
CA GLY A 278 12.60 2.08 -4.56
C GLY A 278 12.93 3.51 -4.13
N GLU A 279 13.39 3.64 -2.89
CA GLU A 279 13.77 4.93 -2.30
C GLU A 279 14.88 5.64 -3.09
N ARG A 280 15.80 4.88 -3.65
CA ARG A 280 16.91 5.41 -4.48
C ARG A 280 16.39 6.19 -5.68
N GLU A 281 15.27 5.81 -6.27
CA GLU A 281 14.63 6.50 -7.38
C GLU A 281 13.61 7.53 -6.94
N GLY A 282 13.42 7.75 -5.63
CA GLY A 282 12.51 8.75 -5.08
C GLY A 282 11.08 8.25 -4.83
N LEU A 283 10.84 6.94 -4.90
CA LEU A 283 9.54 6.38 -4.52
C LEU A 283 9.31 6.46 -3.01
N GLN A 284 8.10 6.82 -2.65
CA GLN A 284 7.62 6.92 -1.28
C GLN A 284 6.37 6.06 -1.06
N VAL A 285 6.13 5.70 0.19
CA VAL A 285 4.87 5.04 0.58
C VAL A 285 3.69 5.96 0.29
N GLY A 286 2.65 5.41 -0.36
CA GLY A 286 1.50 6.18 -0.85
C GLY A 286 1.59 6.54 -2.33
N ASN A 287 2.77 6.48 -2.97
CA ASN A 287 2.86 6.79 -4.39
C ASN A 287 2.03 5.84 -5.24
N VAL A 288 1.26 6.42 -6.16
CA VAL A 288 0.42 5.70 -7.11
C VAL A 288 1.09 5.71 -8.48
N LEU A 289 1.12 4.56 -9.15
CA LEU A 289 1.63 4.42 -10.50
C LEU A 289 0.57 3.78 -11.40
N ALA A 290 0.50 4.26 -12.64
CA ALA A 290 -0.30 3.64 -13.69
C ALA A 290 0.46 2.45 -14.30
N ILE A 291 -0.24 1.32 -14.45
CA ILE A 291 0.32 0.10 -15.03
C ILE A 291 0.03 0.10 -16.52
N TYR A 292 1.06 -0.17 -17.31
CA TYR A 292 0.98 -0.25 -18.76
C TYR A 292 1.41 -1.63 -19.23
N LYS A 293 0.54 -2.25 -19.99
CA LYS A 293 0.86 -3.48 -20.71
C LYS A 293 1.70 -3.13 -21.93
N THR A 294 2.82 -3.81 -22.08
CA THR A 294 3.69 -3.62 -23.24
C THR A 294 2.93 -3.98 -24.52
N GLY A 295 2.96 -3.07 -25.49
CA GLY A 295 2.28 -3.25 -26.78
C GLY A 295 2.76 -4.50 -27.51
N GLU A 296 1.82 -5.22 -28.14
CA GLU A 296 2.12 -6.41 -28.90
C GLU A 296 2.90 -6.07 -30.17
N ILE A 297 3.80 -6.97 -30.56
CA ILE A 297 4.52 -6.87 -31.84
C ILE A 297 3.66 -7.55 -32.93
N VAL A 298 3.06 -6.74 -33.80
CA VAL A 298 2.19 -7.21 -34.89
C VAL A 298 2.91 -7.15 -36.24
N ALA A 299 2.53 -8.05 -37.15
CA ALA A 299 3.03 -8.01 -38.54
C ALA A 299 2.30 -6.91 -39.33
N ASP A 300 3.03 -5.98 -39.91
CA ASP A 300 2.46 -5.02 -40.87
C ASP A 300 2.21 -5.73 -42.23
N ARG A 301 0.95 -6.01 -42.49
CA ARG A 301 0.55 -6.70 -43.73
C ARG A 301 0.56 -5.80 -44.96
N VAL A 302 0.71 -4.46 -44.77
CA VAL A 302 0.65 -3.49 -45.87
C VAL A 302 2.05 -3.08 -46.28
N ARG A 303 2.90 -2.71 -45.31
CA ARG A 303 4.28 -2.23 -45.57
C ARG A 303 5.33 -3.32 -45.36
N GLY A 304 4.95 -4.44 -44.80
CA GLY A 304 5.85 -5.52 -44.40
C GLY A 304 6.59 -5.24 -43.12
N GLY A 305 7.16 -6.27 -42.48
CA GLY A 305 7.89 -6.16 -41.24
C GLY A 305 7.02 -6.35 -39.98
N LYS A 306 7.59 -6.01 -38.83
CA LYS A 306 6.94 -6.08 -37.52
C LYS A 306 6.91 -4.70 -36.91
N VAL A 307 5.78 -4.32 -36.34
CA VAL A 307 5.58 -3.03 -35.67
C VAL A 307 5.15 -3.32 -34.23
N ALA A 308 5.80 -2.67 -33.26
CA ALA A 308 5.36 -2.68 -31.88
C ALA A 308 4.20 -1.68 -31.72
N LEU A 309 3.09 -2.15 -31.19
CA LEU A 309 1.97 -1.30 -30.81
C LEU A 309 2.36 -0.44 -29.58
N PRO A 310 1.68 0.69 -29.34
CA PRO A 310 1.91 1.49 -28.14
C PRO A 310 1.51 0.69 -26.89
N ASP A 311 2.16 1.04 -25.77
CA ASP A 311 1.79 0.53 -24.45
C ASP A 311 0.36 1.00 -24.10
N GLU A 312 -0.45 0.12 -23.54
CA GLU A 312 -1.83 0.41 -23.15
C GLU A 312 -1.97 0.45 -21.63
N ARG A 313 -2.59 1.50 -21.10
CA ARG A 313 -2.91 1.58 -19.67
C ARG A 313 -3.83 0.42 -19.30
N SER A 314 -3.50 -0.27 -18.22
CA SER A 314 -4.17 -1.52 -17.83
C SER A 314 -4.53 -1.58 -16.36
N GLY A 315 -4.18 -0.57 -15.55
CA GLY A 315 -4.53 -0.51 -14.15
C GLY A 315 -3.77 0.55 -13.37
N LEU A 316 -3.93 0.48 -12.05
CA LEU A 316 -3.23 1.31 -11.06
C LEU A 316 -2.69 0.44 -9.94
N LEU A 317 -1.51 0.79 -9.45
CA LEU A 317 -0.95 0.24 -8.21
C LEU A 317 -0.58 1.36 -7.24
N MET A 318 -0.53 1.05 -5.95
CA MET A 318 -0.04 1.96 -4.93
C MET A 318 1.09 1.30 -4.14
N VAL A 319 2.17 2.04 -3.97
CA VAL A 319 3.32 1.63 -3.16
C VAL A 319 2.95 1.71 -1.70
N PHE A 320 3.05 0.61 -0.96
CA PHE A 320 2.78 0.57 0.47
C PHE A 320 4.01 0.29 1.32
N ARG A 321 5.12 -0.14 0.70
CA ARG A 321 6.41 -0.32 1.38
C ARG A 321 7.55 -0.14 0.40
N THR A 322 8.53 0.67 0.79
CA THR A 322 9.73 0.95 0.00
C THR A 322 10.96 0.30 0.61
N PHE A 323 11.90 -0.04 -0.25
CA PHE A 323 13.26 -0.46 0.06
C PHE A 323 14.19 0.34 -0.85
N GLU A 324 15.50 0.23 -0.66
CA GLU A 324 16.46 1.02 -1.43
C GLU A 324 16.26 0.94 -2.96
N LYS A 325 16.13 -0.28 -3.52
CA LYS A 325 16.06 -0.52 -4.98
C LYS A 325 14.74 -1.11 -5.46
N MET A 326 13.85 -1.44 -4.58
CA MET A 326 12.57 -2.11 -4.86
C MET A 326 11.47 -1.58 -3.98
N SER A 327 10.23 -1.83 -4.39
CA SER A 327 9.06 -1.53 -3.55
C SER A 327 8.03 -2.64 -3.64
N PHE A 328 7.25 -2.80 -2.58
CA PHE A 328 6.00 -3.56 -2.59
C PHE A 328 4.85 -2.63 -2.92
N ALA A 329 4.00 -3.06 -3.83
CA ALA A 329 2.85 -2.31 -4.26
C ALA A 329 1.60 -3.20 -4.31
N LEU A 330 0.45 -2.60 -4.00
CA LEU A 330 -0.86 -3.23 -4.11
C LEU A 330 -1.52 -2.79 -5.41
N VAL A 331 -1.97 -3.73 -6.21
CA VAL A 331 -2.77 -3.43 -7.41
C VAL A 331 -4.18 -3.04 -6.97
N LEU A 332 -4.55 -1.80 -7.20
CA LEU A 332 -5.85 -1.24 -6.82
C LEU A 332 -6.87 -1.31 -7.95
N GLU A 333 -6.40 -1.24 -9.19
CA GLU A 333 -7.23 -1.38 -10.39
C GLU A 333 -6.52 -2.27 -11.41
N ALA A 334 -7.28 -3.13 -12.07
CA ALA A 334 -6.80 -3.99 -13.15
C ALA A 334 -7.93 -4.18 -14.17
N ASP A 335 -7.83 -3.47 -15.29
CA ASP A 335 -8.79 -3.59 -16.39
C ASP A 335 -8.55 -4.85 -17.21
N ARG A 336 -7.33 -5.40 -17.16
CA ARG A 336 -6.87 -6.61 -17.83
C ARG A 336 -5.95 -7.40 -16.91
N ALA A 337 -5.72 -8.66 -17.23
CA ALA A 337 -4.73 -9.46 -16.54
C ALA A 337 -3.33 -8.85 -16.73
N LEU A 338 -2.72 -8.46 -15.63
CA LEU A 338 -1.37 -7.92 -15.56
C LEU A 338 -0.36 -9.07 -15.45
N ALA A 339 0.89 -8.80 -15.78
CA ALA A 339 1.96 -9.80 -15.79
C ALA A 339 3.30 -9.22 -15.32
N ILE A 340 4.24 -10.11 -15.04
CA ILE A 340 5.64 -9.75 -14.81
C ILE A 340 6.17 -9.07 -16.09
N ASN A 341 6.96 -8.03 -15.93
CA ASN A 341 7.52 -7.10 -16.93
C ASN A 341 6.52 -6.05 -17.46
N ASP A 342 5.27 -6.00 -17.00
CA ASP A 342 4.43 -4.84 -17.27
C ASP A 342 5.07 -3.61 -16.64
N LYS A 343 4.94 -2.46 -17.32
CA LYS A 343 5.57 -1.20 -16.92
C LYS A 343 4.68 -0.47 -15.92
N ALA A 344 5.30 0.26 -15.00
CA ALA A 344 4.59 1.16 -14.08
C ALA A 344 5.21 2.54 -14.16
N ARG A 345 4.38 3.58 -14.40
CA ARG A 345 4.77 4.97 -14.60
C ARG A 345 3.89 5.91 -13.80
N ASN A 346 4.26 7.19 -13.73
CA ASN A 346 3.40 8.22 -13.13
C ASN A 346 2.00 8.17 -13.75
N PRO A 347 0.93 8.36 -12.92
CA PRO A 347 -0.48 8.18 -13.32
C PRO A 347 -1.00 9.22 -14.30
#